data_ed397445e0a414666530a1679d7616f1
#
_entry.id   ed397445e0a414666530a1679d7616f1
#
_cell.length_a   1.000
_cell.length_b   1.000
_cell.length_c   1.000
_cell.angle_alpha   90.00
_cell.angle_beta   90.00
_cell.angle_gamma   90.00
#
_symmetry.space_group_name_H-M   'P 1'
#
loop_
_entity.id
_entity.type
_entity.pdbx_description
1 polymer ?
#
loop_
_entity_poly.entity_id
_entity_poly.type
_entity_poly.pdbx_seq_one_letter_code
_entity_poly.pdbx_strand_id
1 'polypeptide(L)'
;MKNTIRLLGSTAALLCSMLVHAQNDEDLVTYNGEAGRVINENCVVCHREGGIGPMQFETYDQVRPWAPLIQIMVTNREMPPYAYDHGIGIQNLQGDWRLEQEQIDTIVAWVNQGAPLGNPDNFLPPPQLNDPSEWNFVDELGEPNLVIPSIPIDIPANGNDLWSTHYVPSGVTQNRCIRAIQVKPKGEAKSVVHHANSSIEIYDEEGQLGRYGMLTEYAMGKWGELVPKDVCRTFPQNSVVRWGIHMYPGGLGTTAPGTIIKDNVVEIGLWLHPKGYEKEVAYTQDLKQYSIQFQRSERETKLVIPPNGYQMTQGFHSFDHPVRIDSFQPHGHLRMVAASLEIFSPKTGRTEAISQISNWSATWHHSHIYEPDIAPLVPTGAVLVLKQWYDNTAANPNNPDPDQWVFGGNRTADEMTHAWLAITHLDEAGYQKQLKKRKEQEFLSLSGTASP
;
A
#
# COMPACT_ATOMS: atom_id res chain seq x y z
N MET A 1 -18.82 -43.58 -86.30
CA MET A 1 -17.75 -43.92 -85.36
C MET A 1 -17.94 -43.00 -84.13
N LYS A 2 -18.52 -43.56 -83.05
CA LYS A 2 -18.87 -42.82 -81.79
C LYS A 2 -17.92 -43.28 -80.73
N ASN A 3 -17.10 -42.35 -80.20
CA ASN A 3 -16.26 -42.62 -79.09
C ASN A 3 -16.96 -42.11 -77.81
N THR A 4 -17.22 -43.02 -76.89
CA THR A 4 -17.82 -42.78 -75.58
C THR A 4 -16.69 -42.69 -74.57
N ILE A 5 -16.50 -41.51 -73.96
CA ILE A 5 -15.57 -41.31 -72.83
C ILE A 5 -16.36 -41.54 -71.55
N ARG A 6 -15.95 -42.51 -70.75
CA ARG A 6 -16.48 -42.78 -69.42
C ARG A 6 -15.68 -41.92 -68.45
N LEU A 7 -16.37 -40.99 -67.72
CA LEU A 7 -15.84 -40.28 -66.57
C LEU A 7 -16.02 -41.21 -65.36
N LEU A 8 -14.88 -41.54 -64.72
CA LEU A 8 -14.84 -42.16 -63.41
C LEU A 8 -14.75 -40.99 -62.38
N GLY A 9 -15.82 -40.79 -61.64
CA GLY A 9 -15.84 -39.89 -60.51
C GLY A 9 -15.25 -40.54 -59.26
N SER A 10 -14.09 -40.05 -58.79
CA SER A 10 -13.52 -40.43 -57.52
C SER A 10 -13.96 -39.40 -56.44
N THR A 11 -14.91 -39.81 -55.62
CA THR A 11 -15.28 -39.07 -54.38
C THR A 11 -14.24 -39.35 -53.29
N ALA A 12 -13.31 -38.44 -53.11
CA ALA A 12 -12.42 -38.42 -51.94
C ALA A 12 -13.19 -37.79 -50.76
N ALA A 13 -13.64 -38.60 -49.81
CA ALA A 13 -14.17 -38.15 -48.55
C ALA A 13 -13.01 -37.66 -47.67
N LEU A 14 -12.89 -36.34 -47.48
CA LEU A 14 -12.02 -35.76 -46.48
C LEU A 14 -12.63 -36.04 -45.08
N LEU A 15 -12.13 -37.06 -44.42
CA LEU A 15 -12.31 -37.24 -42.97
C LEU A 15 -11.38 -36.21 -42.26
N CYS A 16 -11.94 -35.07 -41.88
CA CYS A 16 -11.32 -34.16 -40.96
C CYS A 16 -11.45 -34.78 -39.56
N SER A 17 -10.46 -35.56 -39.14
CA SER A 17 -10.35 -36.03 -37.78
C SER A 17 -10.01 -34.82 -36.88
N MET A 18 -11.00 -34.27 -36.22
CA MET A 18 -10.80 -33.40 -35.05
C MET A 18 -10.14 -34.27 -33.98
N LEU A 19 -8.82 -34.10 -33.83
CA LEU A 19 -8.12 -34.55 -32.66
C LEU A 19 -8.60 -33.64 -31.51
N VAL A 20 -9.66 -34.06 -30.84
CA VAL A 20 -9.98 -33.58 -29.50
C VAL A 20 -8.87 -34.13 -28.62
N HIS A 21 -7.90 -33.31 -28.30
CA HIS A 21 -7.00 -33.60 -27.20
C HIS A 21 -7.90 -33.62 -25.94
N ALA A 22 -8.18 -34.81 -25.45
CA ALA A 22 -8.66 -34.96 -24.07
C ALA A 22 -7.53 -34.47 -23.20
N GLN A 23 -7.64 -33.24 -22.67
CA GLN A 23 -6.79 -32.80 -21.55
C GLN A 23 -6.99 -33.82 -20.44
N ASN A 24 -5.92 -34.40 -19.94
CA ASN A 24 -5.98 -35.24 -18.76
C ASN A 24 -6.52 -34.38 -17.62
N ASP A 25 -7.46 -34.88 -16.83
CA ASP A 25 -8.04 -34.19 -15.67
C ASP A 25 -6.97 -33.78 -14.63
N GLU A 26 -5.77 -34.36 -14.69
CA GLU A 26 -4.62 -34.04 -13.82
C GLU A 26 -3.94 -32.70 -14.16
N ASP A 27 -4.13 -32.16 -15.38
CA ASP A 27 -3.51 -30.88 -15.82
C ASP A 27 -4.50 -29.69 -15.75
N LEU A 28 -5.70 -29.91 -15.22
CA LEU A 28 -6.75 -28.90 -15.21
C LEU A 28 -6.70 -28.05 -13.95
N VAL A 29 -6.33 -26.78 -14.10
CA VAL A 29 -6.42 -25.80 -13.01
C VAL A 29 -7.89 -25.49 -12.72
N THR A 30 -8.31 -25.65 -11.47
CA THR A 30 -9.73 -25.51 -11.09
C THR A 30 -9.94 -24.56 -9.93
N TYR A 31 -11.20 -24.07 -9.78
CA TYR A 31 -11.56 -23.23 -8.62
C TYR A 31 -11.52 -24.01 -7.30
N ASN A 32 -11.98 -25.27 -7.28
CA ASN A 32 -11.84 -26.16 -6.11
C ASN A 32 -10.41 -26.68 -5.91
N GLY A 33 -9.44 -26.12 -6.60
CA GLY A 33 -8.02 -26.44 -6.55
C GLY A 33 -7.17 -25.17 -6.38
N GLU A 34 -6.16 -25.05 -7.25
CA GLU A 34 -5.11 -24.03 -7.13
C GLU A 34 -5.66 -22.62 -7.32
N ALA A 35 -6.55 -22.39 -8.30
CA ALA A 35 -7.08 -21.06 -8.58
C ALA A 35 -7.92 -20.52 -7.41
N GLY A 36 -8.77 -21.36 -6.82
CA GLY A 36 -9.57 -20.94 -5.66
C GLY A 36 -8.72 -20.67 -4.43
N ARG A 37 -7.61 -21.39 -4.26
CA ARG A 37 -6.65 -21.09 -3.18
C ARG A 37 -6.06 -19.70 -3.37
N VAL A 38 -5.53 -19.38 -4.56
CA VAL A 38 -4.99 -18.05 -4.85
C VAL A 38 -6.02 -16.95 -4.60
N ILE A 39 -7.28 -17.15 -5.04
CA ILE A 39 -8.37 -16.19 -4.85
C ILE A 39 -8.70 -16.02 -3.36
N ASN A 40 -8.82 -17.12 -2.61
CA ASN A 40 -9.13 -17.07 -1.18
C ASN A 40 -8.05 -16.36 -0.37
N GLU A 41 -6.79 -16.64 -0.67
CA GLU A 41 -5.66 -16.07 0.07
C GLU A 41 -5.39 -14.59 -0.26
N ASN A 42 -5.66 -14.15 -1.50
CA ASN A 42 -5.20 -12.84 -1.96
C ASN A 42 -6.32 -11.87 -2.38
N CYS A 43 -7.53 -12.35 -2.69
CA CYS A 43 -8.59 -11.50 -3.23
C CYS A 43 -9.73 -11.28 -2.23
N VAL A 44 -10.16 -12.34 -1.52
CA VAL A 44 -11.34 -12.31 -0.64
C VAL A 44 -11.13 -11.34 0.54
N VAL A 45 -9.92 -11.07 0.96
CA VAL A 45 -9.63 -10.09 2.04
C VAL A 45 -10.28 -8.73 1.77
N CYS A 46 -10.33 -8.31 0.50
CA CYS A 46 -10.97 -7.07 0.07
C CYS A 46 -12.32 -7.30 -0.62
N HIS A 47 -12.44 -8.36 -1.43
CA HIS A 47 -13.62 -8.69 -2.24
C HIS A 47 -14.58 -9.63 -1.50
N ARG A 48 -15.20 -9.15 -0.45
CA ARG A 48 -16.18 -9.86 0.41
C ARG A 48 -17.28 -8.92 0.87
N GLU A 49 -18.32 -9.46 1.47
CA GLU A 49 -19.37 -8.65 2.06
C GLU A 49 -18.82 -7.66 3.10
N GLY A 50 -19.18 -6.39 2.97
CA GLY A 50 -18.67 -5.28 3.81
C GLY A 50 -17.20 -4.92 3.59
N GLY A 51 -16.49 -5.62 2.70
CA GLY A 51 -15.11 -5.32 2.32
C GLY A 51 -15.01 -4.06 1.44
N ILE A 52 -13.77 -3.68 1.10
CA ILE A 52 -13.49 -2.49 0.30
C ILE A 52 -13.63 -2.74 -1.22
N GLY A 53 -13.52 -4.00 -1.66
CA GLY A 53 -13.65 -4.40 -3.06
C GLY A 53 -15.09 -4.29 -3.55
N PRO A 54 -15.33 -3.79 -4.78
CA PRO A 54 -16.69 -3.57 -5.28
C PRO A 54 -17.45 -4.85 -5.64
N MET A 55 -16.75 -5.97 -5.88
CA MET A 55 -17.30 -7.28 -6.18
C MET A 55 -16.98 -8.25 -5.04
N GLN A 56 -17.85 -9.23 -4.82
CA GLN A 56 -17.61 -10.30 -3.86
C GLN A 56 -17.00 -11.52 -4.57
N PHE A 57 -16.03 -12.18 -3.94
CA PHE A 57 -15.28 -13.32 -4.47
C PHE A 57 -15.26 -14.51 -3.49
N GLU A 58 -16.24 -14.59 -2.60
CA GLU A 58 -16.33 -15.62 -1.56
C GLU A 58 -16.78 -16.97 -2.10
N THR A 59 -17.42 -17.01 -3.29
CA THR A 59 -17.92 -18.24 -3.92
C THR A 59 -17.57 -18.29 -5.40
N TYR A 60 -17.55 -19.51 -5.97
CA TYR A 60 -17.34 -19.71 -7.40
C TYR A 60 -18.31 -18.90 -8.28
N ASP A 61 -19.60 -18.88 -7.91
CA ASP A 61 -20.63 -18.17 -8.68
C ASP A 61 -20.41 -16.64 -8.66
N GLN A 62 -19.83 -16.12 -7.61
CA GLN A 62 -19.44 -14.71 -7.53
C GLN A 62 -18.18 -14.41 -8.36
N VAL A 63 -17.20 -15.31 -8.37
CA VAL A 63 -15.91 -15.11 -9.06
C VAL A 63 -16.02 -15.35 -10.57
N ARG A 64 -16.69 -16.43 -10.97
CA ARG A 64 -16.71 -16.93 -12.34
C ARG A 64 -17.07 -15.87 -13.40
N PRO A 65 -18.07 -15.02 -13.20
CA PRO A 65 -18.42 -13.97 -14.16
C PRO A 65 -17.31 -12.93 -14.38
N TRP A 66 -16.44 -12.74 -13.40
CA TRP A 66 -15.35 -11.77 -13.42
C TRP A 66 -14.01 -12.36 -13.86
N ALA A 67 -13.93 -13.67 -14.10
CA ALA A 67 -12.69 -14.37 -14.42
C ALA A 67 -11.86 -13.70 -15.54
N PRO A 68 -12.43 -13.25 -16.67
CA PRO A 68 -11.65 -12.57 -17.71
C PRO A 68 -11.06 -11.22 -17.24
N LEU A 69 -11.81 -10.46 -16.42
CA LEU A 69 -11.31 -9.21 -15.86
C LEU A 69 -10.23 -9.46 -14.80
N ILE A 70 -10.42 -10.46 -13.94
CA ILE A 70 -9.42 -10.87 -12.95
C ILE A 70 -8.10 -11.21 -13.66
N GLN A 71 -8.14 -11.98 -14.75
CA GLN A 71 -6.96 -12.31 -15.55
C GLN A 71 -6.23 -11.05 -16.03
N ILE A 72 -6.95 -10.07 -16.58
CA ILE A 72 -6.37 -8.82 -17.06
C ILE A 72 -5.70 -8.06 -15.90
N MET A 73 -6.42 -7.91 -14.80
CA MET A 73 -5.94 -7.13 -13.63
C MET A 73 -4.71 -7.76 -12.97
N VAL A 74 -4.68 -9.09 -12.81
CA VAL A 74 -3.51 -9.76 -12.21
C VAL A 74 -2.32 -9.79 -13.17
N THR A 75 -2.56 -9.95 -14.48
CA THR A 75 -1.49 -9.92 -15.50
C THR A 75 -0.83 -8.56 -15.58
N ASN A 76 -1.62 -7.49 -15.48
CA ASN A 76 -1.12 -6.12 -15.45
C ASN A 76 -0.55 -5.73 -14.06
N ARG A 77 -0.65 -6.60 -13.06
CA ARG A 77 -0.29 -6.32 -11.66
C ARG A 77 -1.02 -5.10 -11.07
N GLU A 78 -2.25 -4.89 -11.51
CA GLU A 78 -3.16 -3.88 -10.95
C GLU A 78 -3.94 -4.41 -9.74
N MET A 79 -4.08 -5.76 -9.64
CA MET A 79 -4.66 -6.46 -8.50
C MET A 79 -3.79 -7.66 -8.09
N PRO A 80 -3.60 -7.86 -6.78
CA PRO A 80 -3.89 -6.96 -5.67
C PRO A 80 -3.16 -5.61 -5.82
N PRO A 81 -3.73 -4.49 -5.31
CA PRO A 81 -3.20 -3.16 -5.54
C PRO A 81 -2.00 -2.84 -4.63
N TYR A 82 -0.86 -3.45 -4.88
CA TYR A 82 0.36 -3.28 -4.10
C TYR A 82 1.51 -2.89 -5.04
N ALA A 83 1.64 -1.60 -5.27
CA ALA A 83 2.59 -1.03 -6.22
C ALA A 83 4.02 -1.02 -5.65
N TYR A 84 4.70 -2.16 -5.71
CA TYR A 84 6.10 -2.32 -5.31
C TYR A 84 6.79 -3.29 -6.26
N ASP A 85 7.94 -2.90 -6.82
CA ASP A 85 8.59 -3.64 -7.88
C ASP A 85 9.25 -4.92 -7.36
N HIS A 86 9.02 -6.04 -8.04
CA HIS A 86 9.70 -7.29 -7.77
C HIS A 86 11.20 -7.20 -8.16
N GLY A 87 12.05 -7.77 -7.33
CA GLY A 87 13.48 -7.91 -7.62
C GLY A 87 14.33 -6.63 -7.54
N ILE A 88 13.74 -5.49 -7.12
CA ILE A 88 14.48 -4.24 -6.91
C ILE A 88 14.39 -3.84 -5.43
N GLY A 89 15.53 -3.61 -4.81
CA GLY A 89 15.59 -3.23 -3.40
C GLY A 89 15.19 -4.37 -2.45
N ILE A 90 14.67 -4.00 -1.29
CA ILE A 90 14.29 -4.92 -0.22
C ILE A 90 12.94 -5.54 -0.55
N GLN A 91 12.85 -6.88 -0.57
CA GLN A 91 11.64 -7.60 -0.97
C GLN A 91 10.79 -8.13 0.19
N ASN A 92 11.36 -8.34 1.37
CA ASN A 92 10.61 -8.86 2.51
C ASN A 92 9.89 -7.72 3.23
N LEU A 93 8.61 -7.60 2.96
CA LEU A 93 7.73 -6.56 3.50
C LEU A 93 6.65 -7.19 4.38
N GLN A 94 6.28 -6.51 5.46
CA GLN A 94 5.14 -6.93 6.28
C GLN A 94 3.83 -6.69 5.53
N GLY A 95 2.95 -7.68 5.55
CA GLY A 95 1.66 -7.57 4.88
C GLY A 95 1.78 -7.41 3.35
N ASP A 96 2.80 -8.00 2.75
CA ASP A 96 2.96 -8.04 1.30
C ASP A 96 1.94 -9.00 0.69
N TRP A 97 1.04 -8.48 -0.12
CA TRP A 97 0.03 -9.26 -0.82
C TRP A 97 0.20 -9.26 -2.34
N ARG A 98 1.39 -8.90 -2.84
CA ARG A 98 1.69 -9.06 -4.26
C ARG A 98 1.58 -10.53 -4.65
N LEU A 99 1.06 -10.79 -5.84
CA LEU A 99 1.07 -12.15 -6.38
C LEU A 99 2.46 -12.49 -6.93
N GLU A 100 2.93 -13.68 -6.59
CA GLU A 100 4.07 -14.30 -7.25
C GLU A 100 3.69 -14.67 -8.70
N GLN A 101 4.68 -14.80 -9.56
CA GLN A 101 4.42 -15.12 -10.98
C GLN A 101 3.66 -16.44 -11.15
N GLU A 102 3.96 -17.45 -10.33
CA GLU A 102 3.27 -18.73 -10.34
C GLU A 102 1.77 -18.60 -10.01
N GLN A 103 1.42 -17.72 -9.07
CA GLN A 103 0.02 -17.44 -8.72
C GLN A 103 -0.72 -16.74 -9.89
N ILE A 104 -0.04 -15.82 -10.56
CA ILE A 104 -0.58 -15.16 -11.76
C ILE A 104 -0.80 -16.19 -12.86
N ASP A 105 0.20 -17.03 -13.14
CA ASP A 105 0.13 -18.06 -14.18
C ASP A 105 -0.99 -19.06 -13.88
N THR A 106 -1.22 -19.40 -12.61
CA THR A 106 -2.34 -20.23 -12.16
C THR A 106 -3.69 -19.60 -12.51
N ILE A 107 -3.91 -18.35 -12.21
CA ILE A 107 -5.16 -17.63 -12.56
C ILE A 107 -5.33 -17.56 -14.08
N VAL A 108 -4.27 -17.24 -14.82
CA VAL A 108 -4.28 -17.16 -16.29
C VAL A 108 -4.64 -18.53 -16.90
N ALA A 109 -4.02 -19.61 -16.42
CA ALA A 109 -4.31 -20.98 -16.87
C ALA A 109 -5.78 -21.34 -16.59
N TRP A 110 -6.26 -21.09 -15.38
CA TRP A 110 -7.65 -21.33 -15.00
C TRP A 110 -8.64 -20.63 -15.93
N VAL A 111 -8.44 -19.35 -16.20
CA VAL A 111 -9.33 -18.55 -17.08
C VAL A 111 -9.28 -19.05 -18.52
N ASN A 112 -8.07 -19.33 -19.05
CA ASN A 112 -7.89 -19.84 -20.40
C ASN A 112 -8.51 -21.22 -20.62
N GLN A 113 -8.64 -22.02 -19.56
CA GLN A 113 -9.31 -23.34 -19.57
C GLN A 113 -10.84 -23.24 -19.41
N GLY A 114 -11.40 -22.01 -19.41
CA GLY A 114 -12.83 -21.76 -19.29
C GLY A 114 -13.33 -21.58 -17.86
N ALA A 115 -12.41 -21.34 -16.92
CA ALA A 115 -12.65 -21.14 -15.49
C ALA A 115 -13.49 -22.26 -14.86
N PRO A 116 -13.05 -23.53 -14.91
CA PRO A 116 -13.80 -24.68 -14.41
C PRO A 116 -13.91 -24.69 -12.88
N LEU A 117 -15.03 -25.20 -12.35
CA LEU A 117 -15.24 -25.38 -10.91
C LEU A 117 -14.32 -26.46 -10.32
N GLY A 118 -14.13 -27.56 -11.03
CA GLY A 118 -13.37 -28.71 -10.53
C GLY A 118 -14.20 -29.68 -9.69
N ASN A 119 -13.52 -30.64 -9.06
CA ASN A 119 -14.16 -31.67 -8.26
C ASN A 119 -14.77 -31.08 -6.98
N PRO A 120 -16.07 -31.28 -6.70
CA PRO A 120 -16.71 -30.82 -5.46
C PRO A 120 -16.09 -31.38 -4.17
N ASP A 121 -15.45 -32.55 -4.24
CA ASP A 121 -14.79 -33.15 -3.08
C ASP A 121 -13.56 -32.36 -2.62
N ASN A 122 -13.02 -31.52 -3.49
CA ASN A 122 -11.89 -30.63 -3.21
C ASN A 122 -12.35 -29.21 -2.83
N PHE A 123 -13.60 -29.02 -2.46
CA PHE A 123 -14.14 -27.70 -2.10
C PHE A 123 -13.29 -26.99 -1.05
N LEU A 124 -12.90 -25.76 -1.39
CA LEU A 124 -12.19 -24.86 -0.49
C LEU A 124 -13.19 -23.84 0.07
N PRO A 125 -13.49 -23.88 1.37
CA PRO A 125 -14.33 -22.85 1.97
C PRO A 125 -13.65 -21.47 1.89
N PRO A 126 -14.42 -20.37 1.81
CA PRO A 126 -13.86 -19.04 1.95
C PRO A 126 -13.10 -18.91 3.29
N PRO A 127 -12.04 -18.10 3.33
CA PRO A 127 -11.29 -17.90 4.56
C PRO A 127 -12.17 -17.27 5.65
N GLN A 128 -11.96 -17.68 6.90
CA GLN A 128 -12.56 -17.01 8.04
C GLN A 128 -11.81 -15.71 8.29
N LEU A 129 -12.39 -14.61 7.92
CA LEU A 129 -11.81 -13.27 8.07
C LEU A 129 -12.61 -12.48 9.11
N ASN A 130 -11.93 -11.62 9.84
CA ASN A 130 -12.56 -10.72 10.79
C ASN A 130 -13.57 -9.80 10.11
N ASP A 131 -14.57 -9.33 10.85
CA ASP A 131 -15.50 -8.34 10.33
C ASP A 131 -14.73 -7.10 9.80
N PRO A 132 -15.03 -6.61 8.60
CA PRO A 132 -14.34 -5.44 8.05
C PRO A 132 -14.49 -4.16 8.90
N SER A 133 -15.41 -4.15 9.85
CA SER A 133 -15.57 -3.06 10.82
C SER A 133 -14.64 -3.20 12.04
N GLU A 134 -14.04 -4.35 12.25
CA GLU A 134 -13.10 -4.60 13.35
C GLU A 134 -11.72 -4.00 13.07
N TRP A 135 -10.90 -3.97 14.13
CA TRP A 135 -9.51 -3.55 14.00
C TRP A 135 -8.65 -4.71 13.48
N ASN A 136 -7.73 -4.41 12.57
CA ASN A 136 -6.92 -5.44 11.90
C ASN A 136 -5.98 -6.21 12.84
N PHE A 137 -5.65 -5.64 14.01
CA PHE A 137 -4.78 -6.27 14.98
C PHE A 137 -5.52 -6.89 16.17
N VAL A 138 -6.85 -7.01 16.10
CA VAL A 138 -7.65 -7.48 17.24
C VAL A 138 -7.30 -8.92 17.64
N ASP A 139 -7.04 -9.79 16.69
CA ASP A 139 -6.68 -11.20 16.97
C ASP A 139 -5.31 -11.33 17.63
N GLU A 140 -4.35 -10.50 17.24
CA GLU A 140 -2.97 -10.57 17.75
C GLU A 140 -2.79 -9.77 19.04
N LEU A 141 -3.46 -8.62 19.16
CA LEU A 141 -3.22 -7.63 20.20
C LEU A 141 -4.41 -7.36 21.10
N GLY A 142 -5.59 -7.92 20.79
CA GLY A 142 -6.86 -7.54 21.40
C GLY A 142 -7.35 -6.16 20.95
N GLU A 143 -8.36 -5.62 21.62
CA GLU A 143 -8.86 -4.27 21.34
C GLU A 143 -7.80 -3.17 21.59
N PRO A 144 -7.83 -2.05 20.85
CA PRO A 144 -6.91 -0.95 21.09
C PRO A 144 -7.08 -0.38 22.50
N ASN A 145 -5.96 -0.05 23.14
CA ASN A 145 -5.96 0.56 24.47
C ASN A 145 -6.57 1.96 24.50
N LEU A 146 -6.56 2.64 23.35
CA LEU A 146 -7.07 3.98 23.18
C LEU A 146 -7.64 4.14 21.78
N VAL A 147 -8.87 4.67 21.68
CA VAL A 147 -9.47 5.08 20.42
C VAL A 147 -9.71 6.58 20.45
N ILE A 148 -9.21 7.28 19.44
CA ILE A 148 -9.36 8.74 19.29
C ILE A 148 -10.18 9.00 18.02
N PRO A 149 -11.47 9.35 18.14
CA PRO A 149 -12.29 9.70 16.99
C PRO A 149 -12.02 11.13 16.52
N SER A 150 -12.22 11.38 15.23
CA SER A 150 -12.42 12.73 14.70
C SER A 150 -13.73 13.32 15.20
N ILE A 151 -13.96 14.62 15.01
CA ILE A 151 -15.32 15.16 15.11
C ILE A 151 -16.15 14.64 13.92
N PRO A 152 -17.48 14.43 14.09
CA PRO A 152 -18.36 14.08 12.99
C PRO A 152 -18.42 15.19 11.93
N ILE A 153 -18.42 14.81 10.66
CA ILE A 153 -18.43 15.73 9.52
C ILE A 153 -19.54 15.31 8.55
N ASP A 154 -20.39 16.24 8.19
CA ASP A 154 -21.41 16.04 7.15
C ASP A 154 -20.86 16.48 5.79
N ILE A 155 -21.10 15.69 4.74
CA ILE A 155 -20.67 16.01 3.38
C ILE A 155 -21.81 15.82 2.38
N PRO A 156 -22.08 16.78 1.47
CA PRO A 156 -23.00 16.58 0.37
C PRO A 156 -22.47 15.50 -0.59
N ALA A 157 -23.32 14.56 -1.00
CA ALA A 157 -22.95 13.48 -1.90
C ALA A 157 -22.47 13.93 -3.30
N ASN A 158 -22.76 15.18 -3.68
CA ASN A 158 -22.35 15.82 -4.94
C ASN A 158 -21.69 17.16 -4.65
N GLY A 159 -20.62 17.16 -3.91
CA GLY A 159 -19.87 18.37 -3.58
C GLY A 159 -18.50 18.38 -4.23
N ASN A 160 -17.80 19.49 -4.03
CA ASN A 160 -16.37 19.58 -4.24
C ASN A 160 -15.64 18.83 -3.12
N ASP A 161 -14.34 18.59 -3.31
CA ASP A 161 -13.45 18.14 -2.26
C ASP A 161 -13.65 18.97 -0.98
N LEU A 162 -13.78 18.28 0.14
CA LEU A 162 -13.88 18.90 1.45
C LEU A 162 -12.64 18.56 2.28
N TRP A 163 -11.96 19.60 2.73
CA TRP A 163 -10.88 19.49 3.70
C TRP A 163 -11.35 19.95 5.06
N SER A 164 -11.28 19.08 6.06
CA SER A 164 -11.60 19.41 7.44
C SER A 164 -10.34 19.36 8.30
N THR A 165 -10.06 20.43 9.04
CA THR A 165 -8.99 20.45 10.03
C THR A 165 -9.58 20.74 11.40
N HIS A 166 -9.30 19.87 12.36
CA HIS A 166 -9.75 20.03 13.73
C HIS A 166 -8.81 19.36 14.72
N TYR A 167 -8.99 19.65 16.00
CA TYR A 167 -8.12 19.24 17.08
C TYR A 167 -8.91 18.47 18.13
N VAL A 168 -8.40 17.31 18.54
CA VAL A 168 -9.03 16.45 19.55
C VAL A 168 -8.02 16.13 20.63
N PRO A 169 -8.28 16.45 21.91
CA PRO A 169 -7.40 16.04 23.00
C PRO A 169 -7.19 14.52 23.02
N SER A 170 -5.95 14.09 23.18
CA SER A 170 -5.61 12.66 23.17
C SER A 170 -6.12 11.91 24.40
N GLY A 171 -6.35 12.61 25.51
CA GLY A 171 -6.71 11.99 26.80
C GLY A 171 -5.52 11.28 27.50
N VAL A 172 -4.31 11.31 26.93
CA VAL A 172 -3.13 10.66 27.50
C VAL A 172 -2.49 11.56 28.54
N THR A 173 -2.36 11.07 29.78
CA THR A 173 -1.86 11.85 30.94
C THR A 173 -0.39 11.58 31.27
N GLN A 174 0.26 10.67 30.57
CA GLN A 174 1.69 10.36 30.70
C GLN A 174 2.23 9.85 29.36
N ASN A 175 3.53 10.02 29.10
CA ASN A 175 4.16 9.50 27.89
C ASN A 175 3.96 7.98 27.77
N ARG A 176 3.67 7.52 26.57
CA ARG A 176 3.46 6.11 26.23
C ARG A 176 4.23 5.75 24.97
N CYS A 177 4.59 4.49 24.82
CA CYS A 177 5.14 3.97 23.58
C CYS A 177 4.04 3.27 22.79
N ILE A 178 3.92 3.59 21.52
CA ILE A 178 2.99 2.95 20.59
C ILE A 178 3.54 1.57 20.24
N ARG A 179 2.71 0.53 20.33
CA ARG A 179 2.97 -0.84 19.89
C ARG A 179 2.43 -1.09 18.49
N ALA A 180 1.21 -0.61 18.24
CA ALA A 180 0.58 -0.62 16.93
C ALA A 180 -0.36 0.56 16.79
N ILE A 181 -0.63 0.96 15.55
CA ILE A 181 -1.55 2.04 15.21
C ILE A 181 -2.32 1.67 13.96
N GLN A 182 -3.61 1.91 13.99
CA GLN A 182 -4.46 1.82 12.82
C GLN A 182 -5.39 3.03 12.79
N VAL A 183 -5.66 3.54 11.60
CA VAL A 183 -6.67 4.56 11.38
C VAL A 183 -7.68 4.06 10.36
N LYS A 184 -8.97 4.27 10.63
CA LYS A 184 -10.05 3.82 9.75
C LYS A 184 -11.25 4.76 9.78
N PRO A 185 -11.91 4.96 8.64
CA PRO A 185 -13.25 5.56 8.60
C PRO A 185 -14.29 4.61 9.21
N LYS A 186 -15.30 5.18 9.86
CA LYS A 186 -16.39 4.44 10.49
C LYS A 186 -17.64 4.47 9.62
N GLY A 187 -18.30 3.32 9.50
CA GLY A 187 -19.57 3.22 8.78
C GLY A 187 -19.49 3.73 7.34
N GLU A 188 -20.40 4.61 6.95
CA GLU A 188 -20.50 5.15 5.60
C GLU A 188 -19.37 6.12 5.24
N ALA A 189 -18.63 6.63 6.21
CA ALA A 189 -17.43 7.44 5.97
C ALA A 189 -16.40 6.75 5.06
N LYS A 190 -16.40 5.40 5.00
CA LYS A 190 -15.57 4.61 4.07
C LYS A 190 -15.76 5.01 2.61
N SER A 191 -16.96 5.44 2.22
CA SER A 191 -17.30 5.80 0.83
C SER A 191 -16.86 7.18 0.42
N VAL A 192 -16.54 8.06 1.37
CA VAL A 192 -16.25 9.47 1.10
C VAL A 192 -14.91 9.97 1.64
N VAL A 193 -14.31 9.28 2.60
CA VAL A 193 -12.98 9.64 3.12
C VAL A 193 -11.92 9.13 2.17
N HIS A 194 -11.26 10.03 1.47
CA HIS A 194 -10.17 9.71 0.55
C HIS A 194 -8.87 9.44 1.32
N HIS A 195 -8.48 10.37 2.22
CA HIS A 195 -7.41 10.15 3.19
C HIS A 195 -7.62 11.02 4.44
N ALA A 196 -6.97 10.64 5.52
CA ALA A 196 -7.01 11.36 6.77
C ALA A 196 -5.63 11.37 7.43
N ASN A 197 -4.99 12.54 7.40
CA ASN A 197 -3.72 12.77 8.07
C ASN A 197 -3.95 13.09 9.53
N SER A 198 -3.09 12.60 10.38
CA SER A 198 -3.08 12.98 11.80
C SER A 198 -1.68 13.33 12.27
N SER A 199 -1.57 14.39 13.06
CA SER A 199 -0.33 14.78 13.73
C SER A 199 -0.58 14.94 15.22
N ILE A 200 0.50 14.82 15.96
CA ILE A 200 0.54 15.10 17.39
C ILE A 200 0.97 16.56 17.56
N GLU A 201 0.19 17.29 18.31
CA GLU A 201 0.49 18.64 18.75
C GLU A 201 0.66 18.65 20.27
N ILE A 202 1.58 19.46 20.78
CA ILE A 202 1.83 19.66 22.21
C ILE A 202 1.85 21.15 22.54
N TYR A 203 1.50 21.48 23.78
CA TYR A 203 1.62 22.85 24.26
C TYR A 203 3.07 23.13 24.68
N ASP A 204 3.61 24.25 24.23
CA ASP A 204 4.90 24.78 24.72
C ASP A 204 4.75 25.43 26.11
N GLU A 205 5.86 26.00 26.64
CA GLU A 205 5.89 26.64 27.94
C GLU A 205 5.02 27.92 27.99
N GLU A 206 4.79 28.55 26.86
CA GLU A 206 3.93 29.73 26.69
C GLU A 206 2.45 29.33 26.47
N GLY A 207 2.13 28.04 26.44
CA GLY A 207 0.78 27.50 26.24
C GLY A 207 0.31 27.57 24.78
N GLN A 208 1.23 27.73 23.83
CA GLN A 208 0.91 27.68 22.40
C GLN A 208 0.99 26.24 21.88
N LEU A 209 0.03 25.88 21.03
CA LEU A 209 -0.02 24.55 20.44
C LEU A 209 0.95 24.48 19.24
N GLY A 210 1.93 23.57 19.31
CA GLY A 210 2.93 23.36 18.28
C GLY A 210 3.04 21.91 17.85
N ARG A 211 3.45 21.67 16.59
CA ARG A 211 3.57 20.33 16.03
C ARG A 211 4.72 19.54 16.66
N TYR A 212 4.39 18.40 17.27
CA TYR A 212 5.38 17.45 17.77
C TYR A 212 5.85 16.49 16.65
N GLY A 213 4.91 15.91 15.89
CA GLY A 213 5.23 14.98 14.80
C GLY A 213 4.01 14.42 14.12
N MET A 214 4.25 13.64 13.08
CA MET A 214 3.17 12.82 12.48
C MET A 214 2.79 11.69 13.42
N LEU A 215 1.51 11.36 13.43
CA LEU A 215 0.99 10.20 14.15
C LEU A 215 0.77 9.04 13.17
N THR A 216 -0.11 9.22 12.21
CA THR A 216 -0.41 8.26 11.16
C THR A 216 -1.25 8.91 10.06
N GLU A 217 -1.40 8.21 8.94
CA GLU A 217 -2.30 8.58 7.86
C GLU A 217 -3.24 7.41 7.56
N TYR A 218 -4.52 7.69 7.37
CA TYR A 218 -5.41 6.80 6.65
C TYR A 218 -5.28 7.08 5.16
N ALA A 219 -5.08 6.05 4.39
CA ALA A 219 -5.31 6.04 2.97
C ALA A 219 -5.93 4.68 2.61
N MET A 220 -6.67 4.63 1.52
CA MET A 220 -7.28 3.39 1.05
C MET A 220 -6.22 2.31 0.85
N GLY A 221 -6.47 1.10 1.37
CA GLY A 221 -5.52 -0.01 1.33
C GLY A 221 -4.45 -0.03 2.44
N LYS A 222 -4.35 0.98 3.27
CA LYS A 222 -3.42 0.97 4.41
C LYS A 222 -3.96 0.09 5.54
N TRP A 223 -3.21 -0.99 5.88
CA TRP A 223 -3.63 -1.98 6.87
C TRP A 223 -3.51 -1.51 8.33
N GLY A 224 -2.54 -0.67 8.61
CA GLY A 224 -2.09 -0.26 9.93
C GLY A 224 -0.57 -0.43 10.05
N GLU A 225 -0.02 -0.09 11.18
CA GLU A 225 1.43 -0.13 11.42
C GLU A 225 1.74 -0.84 12.74
N LEU A 226 2.63 -1.86 12.69
CA LEU A 226 3.28 -2.43 13.86
C LEU A 226 4.60 -1.69 14.09
N VAL A 227 4.80 -1.20 15.31
CA VAL A 227 6.07 -0.59 15.71
C VAL A 227 7.02 -1.70 16.15
N PRO A 228 8.29 -1.73 15.68
CA PRO A 228 9.25 -2.74 16.10
C PRO A 228 9.44 -2.79 17.62
N LYS A 229 9.66 -4.01 18.16
CA LYS A 229 9.72 -4.24 19.61
C LYS A 229 10.94 -3.63 20.32
N ASP A 230 11.95 -3.21 19.55
CA ASP A 230 13.18 -2.63 20.09
C ASP A 230 13.16 -1.11 20.21
N VAL A 231 12.00 -0.48 19.90
CA VAL A 231 11.89 0.98 19.85
C VAL A 231 10.67 1.50 20.62
N CYS A 232 10.73 2.78 21.00
CA CYS A 232 9.60 3.55 21.47
C CYS A 232 9.22 4.63 20.43
N ARG A 233 8.08 4.49 19.78
CA ARG A 233 7.41 5.61 19.10
C ARG A 233 6.58 6.33 20.16
N THR A 234 7.06 7.49 20.58
CA THR A 234 6.46 8.20 21.71
C THR A 234 5.12 8.81 21.35
N PHE A 235 4.13 8.56 22.19
CA PHE A 235 2.87 9.28 22.24
C PHE A 235 2.86 10.16 23.48
N PRO A 236 3.05 11.50 23.34
CA PRO A 236 3.28 12.40 24.47
C PRO A 236 2.04 12.58 25.35
N GLN A 237 2.28 12.80 26.63
CA GLN A 237 1.24 13.20 27.56
C GLN A 237 0.63 14.55 27.21
N ASN A 238 -0.64 14.74 27.54
CA ASN A 238 -1.39 15.99 27.34
C ASN A 238 -1.35 16.52 25.90
N SER A 239 -1.12 15.59 24.94
CA SER A 239 -1.08 15.92 23.53
C SER A 239 -2.47 16.09 22.94
N VAL A 240 -2.51 16.76 21.81
CA VAL A 240 -3.70 16.97 20.99
C VAL A 240 -3.47 16.32 19.63
N VAL A 241 -4.43 15.58 19.13
CA VAL A 241 -4.43 15.04 17.77
C VAL A 241 -5.02 16.10 16.84
N ARG A 242 -4.21 16.60 15.93
CA ARG A 242 -4.66 17.42 14.82
C ARG A 242 -5.03 16.51 13.67
N TRP A 243 -6.28 16.53 13.29
CA TRP A 243 -6.80 15.88 12.11
C TRP A 243 -6.73 16.77 10.88
N GLY A 244 -6.41 16.18 9.72
CA GLY A 244 -6.56 16.78 8.40
C GLY A 244 -7.25 15.76 7.51
N ILE A 245 -8.58 15.84 7.39
CA ILE A 245 -9.40 14.83 6.70
C ILE A 245 -9.80 15.37 5.34
N HIS A 246 -9.45 14.65 4.29
CA HIS A 246 -9.87 14.90 2.93
C HIS A 246 -11.02 13.97 2.56
N MET A 247 -12.14 14.55 2.19
CA MET A 247 -13.32 13.84 1.74
C MET A 247 -13.61 14.17 0.28
N TYR A 248 -13.91 13.14 -0.49
CA TYR A 248 -14.30 13.25 -1.89
C TYR A 248 -15.64 12.54 -2.11
N PRO A 249 -16.74 13.26 -2.27
CA PRO A 249 -18.08 12.68 -2.33
C PRO A 249 -18.37 11.89 -3.62
N GLY A 250 -17.60 12.14 -4.69
CA GLY A 250 -17.77 11.45 -5.98
C GLY A 250 -16.99 10.14 -6.13
N GLY A 251 -16.21 9.75 -5.12
CA GLY A 251 -15.16 8.71 -5.27
C GLY A 251 -15.65 7.29 -5.53
N LEU A 252 -16.87 6.92 -5.14
CA LEU A 252 -17.37 5.54 -5.31
C LEU A 252 -18.74 5.44 -6.01
N GLY A 253 -19.22 6.51 -6.65
CA GLY A 253 -20.31 6.46 -7.63
C GLY A 253 -21.70 5.99 -7.15
N THR A 254 -21.92 5.80 -5.85
CA THR A 254 -23.09 5.11 -5.31
C THR A 254 -24.13 6.00 -4.66
N THR A 255 -23.88 7.29 -4.49
CA THR A 255 -24.78 8.19 -3.78
C THR A 255 -25.66 9.03 -4.71
N ALA A 256 -26.96 9.03 -4.45
CA ALA A 256 -27.93 9.82 -5.23
C ALA A 256 -27.65 11.33 -5.10
N PRO A 257 -27.81 12.12 -6.18
CA PRO A 257 -27.67 13.57 -6.14
C PRO A 257 -28.54 14.22 -5.05
N GLY A 258 -27.95 15.15 -4.28
CA GLY A 258 -28.63 15.87 -3.20
C GLY A 258 -28.69 15.16 -1.85
N THR A 259 -28.12 13.97 -1.74
CA THR A 259 -27.97 13.25 -0.46
C THR A 259 -26.86 13.89 0.37
N ILE A 260 -27.04 13.99 1.68
CA ILE A 260 -26.01 14.35 2.65
C ILE A 260 -25.59 13.06 3.37
N ILE A 261 -24.31 12.72 3.30
CA ILE A 261 -23.71 11.65 4.08
C ILE A 261 -23.32 12.26 5.42
N LYS A 262 -23.98 11.79 6.47
CA LYS A 262 -23.90 12.39 7.80
C LYS A 262 -22.94 11.64 8.71
N ASP A 263 -22.51 12.36 9.75
CA ASP A 263 -21.77 11.78 10.88
C ASP A 263 -20.50 10.99 10.45
N ASN A 264 -19.81 11.50 9.42
CA ASN A 264 -18.59 10.86 8.95
C ASN A 264 -17.48 11.02 9.99
N VAL A 265 -17.06 9.92 10.57
CA VAL A 265 -16.02 9.84 11.61
C VAL A 265 -14.87 8.98 11.12
N VAL A 266 -13.65 9.44 11.39
CA VAL A 266 -12.42 8.65 11.26
C VAL A 266 -11.88 8.37 12.66
N GLU A 267 -11.49 7.15 12.94
CA GLU A 267 -10.99 6.73 14.26
C GLU A 267 -9.53 6.28 14.17
N ILE A 268 -8.71 6.66 15.16
CA ILE A 268 -7.38 6.10 15.39
C ILE A 268 -7.47 5.13 16.54
N GLY A 269 -7.11 3.86 16.29
CA GLY A 269 -6.86 2.84 17.32
C GLY A 269 -5.38 2.78 17.66
N LEU A 270 -5.06 2.83 18.92
CA LEU A 270 -3.71 2.79 19.46
C LEU A 270 -3.56 1.60 20.43
N TRP A 271 -2.64 0.71 20.12
CA TRP A 271 -2.13 -0.31 21.04
C TRP A 271 -0.86 0.23 21.68
N LEU A 272 -0.87 0.34 22.98
CA LEU A 272 0.19 0.98 23.75
C LEU A 272 0.93 -0.05 24.59
N HIS A 273 2.25 0.01 24.57
CA HIS A 273 3.05 -0.79 25.49
C HIS A 273 2.74 -0.46 26.96
N PRO A 274 3.06 -1.34 27.91
CA PRO A 274 2.96 -1.02 29.34
C PRO A 274 3.67 0.29 29.69
N LYS A 275 3.24 0.92 30.78
CA LYS A 275 3.89 2.14 31.29
C LYS A 275 5.33 1.84 31.65
N GLY A 276 6.24 2.76 31.26
CA GLY A 276 7.67 2.63 31.55
C GLY A 276 8.46 1.89 30.46
N TYR A 277 7.80 1.40 29.40
CA TYR A 277 8.44 0.67 28.31
C TYR A 277 9.57 1.49 27.64
N GLU A 278 9.48 2.80 27.62
CA GLU A 278 10.53 3.71 27.12
C GLU A 278 11.89 3.51 27.82
N LYS A 279 11.90 2.92 29.03
CA LYS A 279 13.11 2.58 29.78
C LYS A 279 13.68 1.20 29.48
N GLU A 280 12.88 0.37 28.81
CA GLU A 280 13.23 -1.02 28.48
C GLU A 280 13.89 -1.13 27.10
N VAL A 281 13.66 -0.12 26.23
CA VAL A 281 14.16 -0.11 24.85
C VAL A 281 15.25 0.92 24.67
N ALA A 282 16.17 0.62 23.73
CA ALA A 282 17.34 1.46 23.50
C ALA A 282 17.08 2.59 22.50
N TYR A 283 16.02 2.48 21.67
CA TYR A 283 15.86 3.32 20.50
C TYR A 283 14.51 4.02 20.51
N THR A 284 14.47 5.17 19.84
CA THR A 284 13.24 5.92 19.55
C THR A 284 12.93 5.84 18.06
N GLN A 285 11.65 5.98 17.71
CA GLN A 285 11.20 6.01 16.32
C GLN A 285 10.30 7.22 16.09
N ASP A 286 10.50 7.89 14.97
CA ASP A 286 9.65 8.95 14.46
C ASP A 286 9.02 8.54 13.12
N LEU A 287 7.79 8.98 12.87
CA LEU A 287 7.21 9.00 11.54
C LEU A 287 7.40 10.40 10.96
N LYS A 288 8.28 10.53 9.98
CA LYS A 288 8.64 11.82 9.37
C LYS A 288 8.23 11.89 7.91
N GLN A 289 7.75 13.06 7.53
CA GLN A 289 7.58 13.41 6.12
C GLN A 289 8.91 13.91 5.57
N TYR A 290 9.40 13.23 4.54
CA TYR A 290 10.54 13.66 3.75
C TYR A 290 10.03 14.17 2.41
N SER A 291 10.25 15.45 2.15
CA SER A 291 9.81 16.10 0.92
C SER A 291 11.01 16.37 0.02
N ILE A 292 10.77 16.26 -1.26
CA ILE A 292 11.75 16.64 -2.28
C ILE A 292 12.00 18.16 -2.25
N GLN A 293 11.05 18.91 -1.73
CA GLN A 293 11.14 20.38 -1.61
C GLN A 293 11.91 20.86 -0.38
N PHE A 294 12.40 19.98 0.50
CA PHE A 294 13.07 20.36 1.75
C PHE A 294 14.57 20.54 1.62
N GLN A 295 14.99 21.47 0.81
CA GLN A 295 16.13 22.26 1.21
C GLN A 295 15.59 23.63 1.64
N ARG A 296 15.72 23.95 2.94
CA ARG A 296 15.54 25.28 3.47
C ARG A 296 16.58 26.24 2.88
N SER A 297 16.58 26.42 1.58
CA SER A 297 17.23 27.52 0.92
C SER A 297 16.12 28.39 0.34
N GLU A 298 16.31 29.68 0.35
CA GLU A 298 15.42 30.68 -0.23
C GLU A 298 15.13 30.48 -1.74
N ARG A 299 15.61 29.38 -2.31
CA ARG A 299 15.37 28.88 -3.67
C ARG A 299 14.67 27.53 -3.62
N GLU A 300 13.44 27.51 -3.13
CA GLU A 300 12.54 26.37 -3.31
C GLU A 300 12.34 26.15 -4.79
N THR A 301 12.83 25.04 -5.32
CA THR A 301 12.39 24.54 -6.61
C THR A 301 10.96 24.07 -6.45
N LYS A 302 10.02 24.94 -6.79
CA LYS A 302 8.60 24.61 -6.79
C LYS A 302 8.39 23.46 -7.77
N LEU A 303 7.59 22.46 -7.39
CA LEU A 303 7.16 21.45 -8.31
C LEU A 303 6.41 22.12 -9.47
N VAL A 304 6.89 21.93 -10.70
CA VAL A 304 6.28 22.46 -11.91
C VAL A 304 6.35 21.36 -12.97
N ILE A 305 5.19 20.88 -13.40
CA ILE A 305 5.07 19.84 -14.40
C ILE A 305 4.49 20.47 -15.67
N PRO A 306 5.18 20.40 -16.83
CA PRO A 306 4.72 21.04 -18.06
C PRO A 306 3.51 20.32 -18.66
N PRO A 307 2.69 21.02 -19.47
CA PRO A 307 1.65 20.41 -20.26
C PRO A 307 2.21 19.34 -21.20
N ASN A 308 1.49 18.24 -21.36
CA ASN A 308 1.85 17.12 -22.24
C ASN A 308 3.28 16.60 -22.05
N GLY A 309 3.81 16.69 -20.83
CA GLY A 309 5.20 16.38 -20.52
C GLY A 309 5.39 15.44 -19.33
N TYR A 310 6.62 14.99 -19.20
CA TYR A 310 7.11 14.20 -18.07
C TYR A 310 7.99 15.06 -17.18
N GLN A 311 7.94 14.80 -15.88
CA GLN A 311 8.81 15.43 -14.89
C GLN A 311 9.36 14.40 -13.93
N MET A 312 10.65 14.47 -13.62
CA MET A 312 11.25 13.75 -12.51
C MET A 312 11.77 14.77 -11.49
N THR A 313 11.51 14.50 -10.23
CA THR A 313 12.02 15.30 -9.11
C THR A 313 12.80 14.41 -8.15
N GLN A 314 13.78 15.01 -7.46
CA GLN A 314 14.55 14.30 -6.46
C GLN A 314 14.88 15.19 -5.27
N GLY A 315 14.92 14.59 -4.08
CA GLY A 315 15.32 15.23 -2.84
C GLY A 315 16.40 14.43 -2.14
N PHE A 316 17.18 15.12 -1.33
CA PHE A 316 18.32 14.55 -0.62
C PHE A 316 18.21 14.85 0.86
N HIS A 317 18.49 13.83 1.67
CA HIS A 317 18.54 14.00 3.11
C HIS A 317 19.72 13.20 3.68
N SER A 318 20.52 13.82 4.56
CA SER A 318 21.62 13.17 5.28
C SER A 318 21.30 13.14 6.77
N PHE A 319 21.72 12.05 7.43
CA PHE A 319 21.58 11.91 8.87
C PHE A 319 22.91 12.21 9.56
N ASP A 320 22.85 12.89 10.69
CA ASP A 320 23.99 13.20 11.55
C ASP A 320 24.33 12.07 12.54
N HIS A 321 23.49 11.04 12.59
CA HIS A 321 23.67 9.79 13.32
C HIS A 321 23.11 8.62 12.51
N PRO A 322 23.46 7.35 12.84
CA PRO A 322 22.92 6.22 12.14
C PRO A 322 21.41 6.06 12.37
N VAL A 323 20.70 5.57 11.35
CA VAL A 323 19.27 5.27 11.45
C VAL A 323 18.93 3.95 10.82
N ARG A 324 17.77 3.40 11.21
CA ARG A 324 17.08 2.33 10.49
C ARG A 324 15.78 2.90 9.90
N ILE A 325 15.55 2.63 8.62
CA ILE A 325 14.29 3.00 7.97
C ILE A 325 13.35 1.81 8.09
N ASP A 326 12.28 1.95 8.85
CA ASP A 326 11.34 0.85 9.11
C ASP A 326 10.19 0.79 8.11
N SER A 327 9.84 1.92 7.47
CA SER A 327 8.83 1.94 6.41
C SER A 327 9.05 3.06 5.40
N PHE A 328 8.46 2.87 4.21
CA PHE A 328 8.44 3.84 3.12
C PHE A 328 7.01 3.94 2.54
N GLN A 329 6.44 5.13 2.57
CA GLN A 329 5.15 5.44 1.96
C GLN A 329 5.30 6.66 1.05
N PRO A 330 5.46 6.47 -0.28
CA PRO A 330 5.48 7.59 -1.23
C PRO A 330 4.11 8.23 -1.36
N HIS A 331 4.09 9.53 -1.62
CA HIS A 331 2.86 10.29 -1.78
C HIS A 331 2.96 11.29 -2.93
N GLY A 332 1.95 11.30 -3.74
CA GLY A 332 1.69 12.22 -4.83
C GLY A 332 0.20 12.19 -5.17
N HIS A 333 -0.18 12.79 -6.30
CA HIS A 333 -1.57 12.80 -6.76
C HIS A 333 -1.71 12.10 -8.13
N LEU A 334 -2.61 12.61 -8.98
CA LEU A 334 -3.06 11.92 -10.20
C LEU A 334 -2.00 11.74 -11.29
N ARG A 335 -0.94 12.58 -11.29
CA ARG A 335 0.11 12.50 -12.31
C ARG A 335 1.35 11.78 -11.86
N MET A 336 1.50 11.52 -10.56
CA MET A 336 2.59 10.67 -10.10
C MET A 336 2.41 9.25 -10.63
N VAL A 337 3.47 8.67 -11.18
CA VAL A 337 3.45 7.33 -11.77
C VAL A 337 4.50 6.41 -11.17
N ALA A 338 5.55 6.96 -10.57
CA ALA A 338 6.61 6.16 -9.96
C ALA A 338 7.31 6.89 -8.80
N ALA A 339 7.92 6.11 -7.90
CA ALA A 339 8.78 6.60 -6.83
C ALA A 339 9.93 5.64 -6.56
N SER A 340 11.07 6.16 -6.09
CA SER A 340 12.14 5.34 -5.52
C SER A 340 12.71 5.94 -4.24
N LEU A 341 13.18 5.05 -3.38
CA LEU A 341 13.99 5.36 -2.22
C LEU A 341 15.37 4.73 -2.41
N GLU A 342 16.41 5.53 -2.32
CA GLU A 342 17.79 5.09 -2.56
C GLU A 342 18.71 5.62 -1.46
N ILE A 343 19.85 4.94 -1.24
CA ILE A 343 20.90 5.39 -0.35
C ILE A 343 22.18 5.59 -1.16
N PHE A 344 22.68 6.82 -1.16
CA PHE A 344 24.00 7.13 -1.70
C PHE A 344 25.04 7.11 -0.58
N SER A 345 26.11 6.34 -0.78
CA SER A 345 27.25 6.29 0.14
C SER A 345 28.40 7.16 -0.40
N PRO A 346 28.72 8.29 0.26
CA PRO A 346 29.85 9.12 -0.14
C PRO A 346 31.21 8.40 -0.03
N LYS A 347 31.31 7.40 0.86
CA LYS A 347 32.54 6.61 1.05
C LYS A 347 32.86 5.73 -0.14
N THR A 348 31.86 5.20 -0.81
CA THR A 348 32.02 4.25 -1.95
C THR A 348 31.67 4.89 -3.29
N GLY A 349 31.01 6.05 -3.30
CA GLY A 349 30.45 6.66 -4.50
C GLY A 349 29.31 5.89 -5.14
N ARG A 350 28.72 4.92 -4.41
CA ARG A 350 27.65 4.05 -4.93
C ARG A 350 26.29 4.48 -4.39
N THR A 351 25.28 4.31 -5.24
CA THR A 351 23.87 4.41 -4.89
C THR A 351 23.27 3.02 -4.88
N GLU A 352 22.52 2.71 -3.84
CA GLU A 352 21.79 1.46 -3.68
C GLU A 352 20.28 1.77 -3.66
N ALA A 353 19.52 1.08 -4.50
CA ALA A 353 18.07 1.15 -4.49
C ALA A 353 17.53 0.36 -3.30
N ILE A 354 16.74 1.02 -2.45
CA ILE A 354 16.09 0.43 -1.29
C ILE A 354 14.67 0.00 -1.63
N SER A 355 13.95 0.84 -2.36
CA SER A 355 12.59 0.57 -2.83
C SER A 355 12.35 1.22 -4.16
N GLN A 356 11.60 0.53 -5.02
CA GLN A 356 11.17 1.02 -6.32
C GLN A 356 9.68 0.72 -6.49
N ILE A 357 8.96 1.70 -6.99
CA ILE A 357 7.55 1.63 -7.35
C ILE A 357 7.42 2.22 -8.74
N SER A 358 7.15 1.39 -9.75
CA SER A 358 7.04 1.83 -11.15
C SER A 358 5.60 1.96 -11.65
N ASN A 359 4.64 1.54 -10.86
CA ASN A 359 3.20 1.63 -11.19
C ASN A 359 2.42 2.17 -9.98
N TRP A 360 2.77 3.39 -9.57
CA TRP A 360 2.10 4.03 -8.44
C TRP A 360 0.69 4.50 -8.82
N SER A 361 -0.24 4.40 -7.89
CA SER A 361 -1.63 4.82 -8.09
C SER A 361 -2.10 5.75 -6.96
N ALA A 362 -2.71 6.88 -7.34
CA ALA A 362 -3.30 7.83 -6.40
C ALA A 362 -4.48 7.25 -5.59
N THR A 363 -5.03 6.11 -6.01
CA THR A 363 -6.11 5.42 -5.29
C THR A 363 -5.59 4.59 -4.12
N TRP A 364 -4.34 4.11 -4.20
CA TRP A 364 -3.78 3.15 -3.26
C TRP A 364 -2.47 3.68 -2.66
N HIS A 365 -2.56 4.26 -1.48
CA HIS A 365 -1.42 4.83 -0.75
C HIS A 365 -0.88 3.81 0.27
N HIS A 366 -0.10 2.83 -0.19
CA HIS A 366 0.47 1.83 0.70
C HIS A 366 1.67 2.34 1.47
N SER A 367 1.76 1.92 2.73
CA SER A 367 2.98 2.01 3.53
C SER A 367 3.71 0.67 3.42
N HIS A 368 4.86 0.66 2.77
CA HIS A 368 5.72 -0.51 2.65
C HIS A 368 6.55 -0.65 3.91
N ILE A 369 6.20 -1.59 4.78
CA ILE A 369 6.85 -1.81 6.08
C ILE A 369 7.87 -2.93 5.89
N TYR A 370 9.14 -2.64 6.14
CA TYR A 370 10.19 -3.64 6.04
C TYR A 370 10.18 -4.58 7.24
N GLU A 371 10.52 -5.86 7.01
CA GLU A 371 10.80 -6.75 8.12
C GLU A 371 11.98 -6.23 8.94
N PRO A 372 11.91 -6.21 10.29
CA PRO A 372 12.89 -5.53 11.14
C PRO A 372 14.33 -5.99 10.93
N ASP A 373 14.52 -7.27 10.59
CA ASP A 373 15.85 -7.86 10.42
C ASP A 373 16.54 -7.42 9.12
N ILE A 374 15.79 -6.91 8.14
CA ILE A 374 16.32 -6.44 6.85
C ILE A 374 16.05 -4.97 6.57
N ALA A 375 15.29 -4.29 7.41
CA ALA A 375 14.98 -2.86 7.28
C ALA A 375 16.26 -2.03 7.09
N PRO A 376 16.36 -1.10 6.12
CA PRO A 376 17.63 -0.46 5.73
C PRO A 376 18.35 0.20 6.89
N LEU A 377 19.63 -0.15 7.07
CA LEU A 377 20.53 0.51 8.02
C LEU A 377 21.33 1.59 7.30
N VAL A 378 21.12 2.84 7.67
CA VAL A 378 21.74 4.00 7.06
C VAL A 378 22.83 4.54 8.01
N PRO A 379 24.11 4.49 7.62
CA PRO A 379 25.20 5.02 8.46
C PRO A 379 25.22 6.55 8.43
N THR A 380 25.82 7.14 9.44
CA THR A 380 26.13 8.58 9.47
C THR A 380 26.80 9.04 8.18
N GLY A 381 26.30 10.13 7.61
CA GLY A 381 26.85 10.77 6.41
C GLY A 381 26.46 10.12 5.09
N ALA A 382 25.71 9.01 5.09
CA ALA A 382 25.05 8.56 3.89
C ALA A 382 23.88 9.48 3.53
N VAL A 383 23.55 9.53 2.25
CA VAL A 383 22.50 10.41 1.73
C VAL A 383 21.31 9.57 1.27
N LEU A 384 20.17 9.78 1.89
CA LEU A 384 18.89 9.26 1.41
C LEU A 384 18.48 10.08 0.19
N VAL A 385 18.11 9.38 -0.88
CA VAL A 385 17.65 9.98 -2.13
C VAL A 385 16.24 9.51 -2.39
N LEU A 386 15.30 10.44 -2.42
CA LEU A 386 13.91 10.22 -2.82
C LEU A 386 13.72 10.74 -4.23
N LYS A 387 13.16 9.92 -5.14
CA LYS A 387 12.81 10.33 -6.50
C LYS A 387 11.34 10.06 -6.75
N GLN A 388 10.71 10.94 -7.53
CA GLN A 388 9.33 10.76 -7.99
C GLN A 388 9.22 11.18 -9.45
N TRP A 389 8.41 10.43 -10.21
CA TRP A 389 8.15 10.65 -11.63
C TRP A 389 6.69 10.98 -11.85
N TYR A 390 6.44 11.92 -12.76
CA TYR A 390 5.11 12.41 -13.10
C TYR A 390 4.90 12.31 -14.61
N ASP A 391 3.71 11.89 -14.99
CA ASP A 391 3.23 11.86 -16.37
C ASP A 391 1.99 12.78 -16.49
N ASN A 392 2.20 13.95 -17.09
CA ASN A 392 1.14 14.91 -17.41
C ASN A 392 0.73 14.83 -18.89
N THR A 393 0.83 13.66 -19.52
CA THR A 393 0.38 13.44 -20.89
C THR A 393 -1.01 12.82 -20.93
N ALA A 394 -1.61 12.79 -22.13
CA ALA A 394 -2.88 12.11 -22.38
C ALA A 394 -2.77 10.56 -22.28
N ALA A 395 -1.56 10.00 -22.19
CA ALA A 395 -1.35 8.57 -21.99
C ALA A 395 -1.60 8.13 -20.54
N ASN A 396 -1.51 9.04 -19.57
CA ASN A 396 -1.86 8.77 -18.18
C ASN A 396 -3.40 8.82 -18.02
N PRO A 397 -4.07 7.67 -17.78
CA PRO A 397 -5.52 7.61 -17.68
C PRO A 397 -6.09 8.37 -16.47
N ASN A 398 -5.26 8.66 -15.47
CA ASN A 398 -5.66 9.40 -14.26
C ASN A 398 -5.48 10.91 -14.41
N ASN A 399 -4.88 11.38 -15.51
CA ASN A 399 -4.65 12.81 -15.73
C ASN A 399 -5.95 13.52 -16.17
N PRO A 400 -6.50 14.45 -15.36
CA PRO A 400 -7.77 15.11 -15.71
C PRO A 400 -7.64 16.10 -16.86
N ASP A 401 -6.45 16.68 -17.09
CA ASP A 401 -6.22 17.67 -18.14
C ASP A 401 -4.72 17.76 -18.47
N PRO A 402 -4.28 17.15 -19.59
CA PRO A 402 -2.88 17.15 -19.98
C PRO A 402 -2.38 18.51 -20.51
N ASP A 403 -3.28 19.43 -20.87
CA ASP A 403 -2.90 20.73 -21.47
C ASP A 403 -2.60 21.80 -20.41
N GLN A 404 -2.78 21.47 -19.13
CA GLN A 404 -2.51 22.40 -18.03
C GLN A 404 -1.12 22.24 -17.43
N TRP A 405 -0.53 23.36 -17.01
CA TRP A 405 0.60 23.36 -16.10
C TRP A 405 0.13 22.87 -14.72
N VAL A 406 0.92 21.99 -14.10
CA VAL A 406 0.62 21.47 -12.76
C VAL A 406 1.67 21.96 -11.77
N PHE A 407 1.19 22.44 -10.63
CA PHE A 407 2.03 23.00 -9.57
C PHE A 407 1.87 22.21 -8.27
N GLY A 408 2.82 22.39 -7.36
CA GLY A 408 2.70 21.85 -6.01
C GLY A 408 1.53 22.46 -5.25
N GLY A 409 0.69 21.60 -4.63
CA GLY A 409 -0.48 22.03 -3.87
C GLY A 409 -1.24 20.87 -3.23
N ASN A 410 -2.28 21.19 -2.48
CA ASN A 410 -3.03 20.22 -1.68
C ASN A 410 -4.26 19.63 -2.39
N ARG A 411 -4.73 20.24 -3.49
CA ARG A 411 -5.91 19.75 -4.20
C ARG A 411 -5.56 18.50 -5.00
N THR A 412 -6.51 17.60 -5.22
CA THR A 412 -6.34 16.40 -6.06
C THR A 412 -5.82 16.73 -7.46
N ALA A 413 -6.19 17.90 -8.01
CA ALA A 413 -5.72 18.38 -9.32
C ALA A 413 -4.32 19.02 -9.29
N ASP A 414 -3.79 19.38 -8.12
CA ASP A 414 -2.39 19.78 -7.93
C ASP A 414 -1.51 18.54 -7.82
N GLU A 415 -0.22 18.69 -7.48
CA GLU A 415 0.68 17.57 -7.19
C GLU A 415 1.48 17.77 -5.90
N MET A 416 1.90 16.64 -5.33
CA MET A 416 2.79 16.61 -4.17
C MET A 416 4.05 15.80 -4.45
N THR A 417 5.11 16.09 -3.70
CA THR A 417 6.41 15.44 -3.85
C THR A 417 7.01 15.11 -2.49
N HIS A 418 6.58 14.02 -1.88
CA HIS A 418 7.12 13.60 -0.58
C HIS A 418 6.89 12.11 -0.31
N ALA A 419 7.49 11.63 0.75
CA ALA A 419 7.23 10.32 1.32
C ALA A 419 7.17 10.39 2.85
N TRP A 420 6.45 9.47 3.45
CA TRP A 420 6.46 9.20 4.88
C TRP A 420 7.43 8.06 5.16
N LEU A 421 8.35 8.26 6.11
CA LEU A 421 9.28 7.23 6.53
C LEU A 421 9.20 7.08 8.06
N ALA A 422 9.07 5.85 8.53
CA ALA A 422 9.30 5.54 9.93
C ALA A 422 10.81 5.35 10.13
N ILE A 423 11.39 6.19 10.98
CA ILE A 423 12.83 6.26 11.21
C ILE A 423 13.13 5.90 12.65
N THR A 424 13.86 4.81 12.85
CA THR A 424 14.44 4.44 14.16
C THR A 424 15.82 5.06 14.30
N HIS A 425 16.00 5.85 15.35
CA HIS A 425 17.27 6.50 15.67
C HIS A 425 18.18 5.55 16.42
N LEU A 426 19.39 5.36 15.90
CA LEU A 426 20.40 4.47 16.47
C LEU A 426 21.60 5.28 16.96
N ASP A 427 22.26 4.79 18.01
CA ASP A 427 23.63 5.16 18.26
C ASP A 427 24.60 4.29 17.45
N GLU A 428 25.89 4.66 17.39
CA GLU A 428 26.87 3.89 16.60
C GLU A 428 27.01 2.46 17.09
N ALA A 429 26.92 2.20 18.40
CA ALA A 429 27.01 0.86 18.97
C ALA A 429 25.84 -0.01 18.55
N GLY A 430 24.63 0.52 18.56
CA GLY A 430 23.41 -0.13 18.10
C GLY A 430 23.44 -0.43 16.61
N TYR A 431 23.91 0.53 15.81
CA TYR A 431 24.11 0.34 14.38
C TYR A 431 25.07 -0.82 14.08
N GLN A 432 26.24 -0.82 14.70
CA GLN A 432 27.24 -1.89 14.52
C GLN A 432 26.72 -3.24 15.00
N LYS A 433 25.98 -3.29 16.11
CA LYS A 433 25.34 -4.50 16.61
C LYS A 433 24.34 -5.10 15.60
N GLN A 434 23.45 -4.24 15.05
CA GLN A 434 22.49 -4.69 14.04
C GLN A 434 23.18 -5.13 12.74
N LEU A 435 24.19 -4.39 12.28
CA LEU A 435 24.96 -4.74 11.10
C LEU A 435 25.68 -6.09 11.26
N LYS A 436 26.26 -6.36 12.44
CA LYS A 436 26.90 -7.63 12.75
C LYS A 436 25.90 -8.79 12.73
N LYS A 437 24.73 -8.61 13.38
CA LYS A 437 23.66 -9.63 13.38
C LYS A 437 23.27 -10.03 11.95
N ARG A 438 23.07 -9.05 11.05
CA ARG A 438 22.70 -9.31 9.66
C ARG A 438 23.76 -10.08 8.89
N LYS A 439 25.03 -9.73 9.04
CA LYS A 439 26.13 -10.46 8.41
C LYS A 439 26.21 -11.92 8.90
N GLU A 440 25.93 -12.16 10.17
CA GLU A 440 25.88 -13.51 10.74
C GLU A 440 24.70 -14.31 10.15
N GLN A 441 23.52 -13.69 10.00
CA GLN A 441 22.35 -14.32 9.38
C GLN A 441 22.59 -14.65 7.89
N GLU A 442 23.19 -13.72 7.14
CA GLU A 442 23.57 -13.93 5.75
C GLU A 442 24.55 -15.09 5.61
N PHE A 443 25.59 -15.15 6.46
CA PHE A 443 26.54 -16.25 6.48
C PHE A 443 25.88 -17.61 6.77
N LEU A 444 24.96 -17.67 7.74
CA LEU A 444 24.21 -18.89 8.08
C LEU A 444 23.31 -19.34 6.93
N SER A 445 22.63 -18.42 6.24
CA SER A 445 21.79 -18.73 5.09
C SER A 445 22.60 -19.31 3.92
N LEU A 446 23.78 -18.75 3.64
CA LEU A 446 24.68 -19.22 2.58
C LEU A 446 25.35 -20.56 2.92
N SER A 447 25.57 -20.85 4.20
CA SER A 447 26.19 -22.12 4.65
C SER A 447 25.22 -23.29 4.76
N GLY A 448 23.91 -23.10 4.51
CA GLY A 448 22.89 -24.14 4.61
C GLY A 448 22.60 -24.61 6.05
N THR A 449 23.09 -23.87 7.06
CA THR A 449 22.91 -24.16 8.48
C THR A 449 21.74 -23.39 9.13
N ALA A 450 21.01 -22.60 8.36
CA ALA A 450 19.77 -21.98 8.84
C ALA A 450 18.69 -23.07 9.00
N SER A 451 18.24 -23.32 10.22
CA SER A 451 17.02 -24.10 10.47
C SER A 451 15.82 -23.35 9.91
N PRO A 452 14.81 -24.08 9.38
CA PRO A 452 13.61 -23.50 8.82
C PRO A 452 12.79 -22.72 9.86
#